data_201ba1dcada1b7779fc29e9f2e6e6dd6
#
_entry.id   201ba1dcada1b7779fc29e9f2e6e6dd6
#
_cell.length_a   1.000
_cell.length_b   1.000
_cell.length_c   1.000
_cell.angle_alpha   90.00
_cell.angle_beta   90.00
_cell.angle_gamma   90.00
#
_symmetry.space_group_name_H-M   'P 1'
#
loop_
_entity.id
_entity.type
_entity.pdbx_description
1 polymer ?
#
loop_
_entity_poly.entity_id
_entity_poly.type
_entity_poly.pdbx_seq_one_letter_code
_entity_poly.pdbx_strand_id
1 'polypeptide(L)'
;MKIAILPGDGIGTEIVAEAVKVLNVLDLKFETETALVGGAAFDAVGHPLPEATLQLAKAADAILFGAVGDWKYDTLDRPLRPEQAILGLRKSLGLFANFRPAICYPQLVDASSLKRELVSGLDILIIRELTGDIYFGQPRGRRIATDGHFPGAEEAFDTMRYSRPEIERIAHVAFQAARKRNKRVTSVDKANVLETFQLWKDVVTQVGLQYPDVALDHMYVDNAAMQLVRAPKKFDVVVTGNMFGDILSDAAAMLTGSIGMLPSASLNDKSQGLYEPSHGSAPDIAGKGVANPLATILSAAMMLRFSLNQPEAAARIDQAVDQVLSLGLRTPDIYSDGTTRVGTVEMGDAVVKALG
;
A
#
# COMPACT_ATOMS: atom_id res chain seq x y z
N MET A 1 -10.52 21.17 3.15
CA MET A 1 -10.00 19.80 3.32
C MET A 1 -8.58 19.94 3.84
N LYS A 2 -8.30 19.39 5.03
CA LYS A 2 -6.96 19.45 5.65
C LYS A 2 -6.18 18.18 5.31
N ILE A 3 -4.98 18.34 4.75
CA ILE A 3 -4.09 17.23 4.36
C ILE A 3 -2.77 17.37 5.11
N ALA A 4 -2.41 16.35 5.87
CA ALA A 4 -1.06 16.25 6.44
C ALA A 4 -0.11 15.69 5.38
N ILE A 5 0.97 16.41 5.11
CA ILE A 5 2.02 16.00 4.15
C ILE A 5 3.21 15.48 4.94
N LEU A 6 3.52 14.20 4.80
CA LEU A 6 4.59 13.52 5.52
C LEU A 6 5.57 12.89 4.52
N PRO A 7 6.53 13.66 3.97
CA PRO A 7 7.41 13.17 2.90
C PRO A 7 8.31 12.00 3.32
N GLY A 8 8.80 12.02 4.57
CA GLY A 8 9.69 10.98 5.10
C GLY A 8 11.11 11.04 4.55
N ASP A 9 11.63 9.90 4.12
CA ASP A 9 13.04 9.66 3.81
C ASP A 9 13.26 9.36 2.31
N GLY A 10 14.51 9.41 1.89
CA GLY A 10 14.94 8.99 0.57
C GLY A 10 14.18 9.69 -0.56
N ILE A 11 13.68 8.91 -1.52
CA ILE A 11 12.88 9.43 -2.64
C ILE A 11 11.53 10.02 -2.22
N GLY A 12 11.08 9.77 -0.98
CA GLY A 12 9.80 10.26 -0.48
C GLY A 12 9.62 11.77 -0.63
N THR A 13 10.69 12.54 -0.40
CA THR A 13 10.67 14.01 -0.57
C THR A 13 10.45 14.43 -2.02
N GLU A 14 11.05 13.72 -2.98
CA GLU A 14 10.94 14.02 -4.41
C GLU A 14 9.54 13.68 -4.94
N ILE A 15 9.06 12.46 -4.67
CA ILE A 15 7.79 11.97 -5.22
C ILE A 15 6.56 12.65 -4.59
N VAL A 16 6.64 13.02 -3.29
CA VAL A 16 5.57 13.78 -2.62
C VAL A 16 5.48 15.19 -3.17
N ALA A 17 6.62 15.84 -3.45
CA ALA A 17 6.63 17.16 -4.08
C ALA A 17 5.83 17.17 -5.40
N GLU A 18 6.00 16.14 -6.23
CA GLU A 18 5.27 16.01 -7.50
C GLU A 18 3.77 15.75 -7.27
N ALA A 19 3.39 14.92 -6.30
CA ALA A 19 1.99 14.72 -5.97
C ALA A 19 1.32 15.98 -5.42
N VAL A 20 2.02 16.75 -4.59
CA VAL A 20 1.53 18.07 -4.11
C VAL A 20 1.38 19.06 -5.25
N LYS A 21 2.31 19.08 -6.21
CA LYS A 21 2.21 19.89 -7.43
C LYS A 21 0.94 19.57 -8.22
N VAL A 22 0.63 18.27 -8.38
CA VAL A 22 -0.60 17.79 -9.04
C VAL A 22 -1.85 18.22 -8.27
N LEU A 23 -1.86 18.11 -6.94
CA LEU A 23 -3.00 18.57 -6.13
C LEU A 23 -3.25 20.08 -6.26
N ASN A 24 -2.18 20.90 -6.36
CA ASN A 24 -2.27 22.36 -6.41
C ASN A 24 -2.87 22.91 -7.71
N VAL A 25 -2.92 22.13 -8.79
CA VAL A 25 -3.55 22.56 -10.07
C VAL A 25 -5.00 22.10 -10.19
N LEU A 26 -5.52 21.39 -9.20
CA LEU A 26 -6.93 21.07 -9.14
C LEU A 26 -7.71 22.26 -8.58
N ASP A 27 -8.90 22.52 -9.11
CA ASP A 27 -9.80 23.58 -8.63
C ASP A 27 -10.46 23.24 -7.28
N LEU A 28 -9.60 22.85 -6.31
CA LEU A 28 -10.01 22.44 -4.97
C LEU A 28 -9.24 23.22 -3.90
N LYS A 29 -9.91 23.50 -2.78
CA LYS A 29 -9.28 24.19 -1.65
C LYS A 29 -8.71 23.19 -0.66
N PHE A 30 -7.40 23.06 -0.66
CA PHE A 30 -6.65 22.27 0.32
C PHE A 30 -5.96 23.18 1.33
N GLU A 31 -6.02 22.79 2.58
CA GLU A 31 -5.13 23.26 3.64
C GLU A 31 -4.08 22.16 3.87
N THR A 32 -2.85 22.43 3.47
CA THR A 32 -1.76 21.46 3.60
C THR A 32 -0.78 21.90 4.69
N GLU A 33 -0.37 20.96 5.53
CA GLU A 33 0.65 21.18 6.55
C GLU A 33 1.66 20.03 6.49
N THR A 34 2.96 20.39 6.43
CA THR A 34 4.05 19.42 6.30
C THR A 34 4.72 19.20 7.66
N ALA A 35 5.00 17.93 8.00
CA ALA A 35 5.72 17.55 9.20
C ALA A 35 6.78 16.47 8.92
N LEU A 36 7.78 16.41 9.78
CA LEU A 36 8.85 15.42 9.73
C LEU A 36 8.33 14.06 10.23
N VAL A 37 8.79 12.99 9.58
CA VAL A 37 8.49 11.60 9.91
C VAL A 37 9.65 10.71 9.50
N GLY A 38 9.77 9.53 10.10
CA GLY A 38 10.80 8.55 9.75
C GLY A 38 12.19 8.95 10.23
N GLY A 39 13.20 8.67 9.42
CA GLY A 39 14.60 8.99 9.69
C GLY A 39 14.86 10.49 9.75
N ALA A 40 14.19 11.28 8.89
CA ALA A 40 14.28 12.73 8.93
C ALA A 40 13.80 13.31 10.26
N ALA A 41 12.76 12.73 10.85
CA ALA A 41 12.30 13.12 12.18
C ALA A 41 13.28 12.65 13.28
N PHE A 42 13.80 11.43 13.17
CA PHE A 42 14.80 10.92 14.10
C PHE A 42 16.06 11.79 14.12
N ASP A 43 16.58 12.18 12.97
CA ASP A 43 17.76 13.06 12.88
C ASP A 43 17.50 14.44 13.51
N ALA A 44 16.28 14.95 13.42
CA ALA A 44 15.93 16.27 13.95
C ALA A 44 15.62 16.28 15.46
N VAL A 45 14.92 15.25 15.98
CA VAL A 45 14.38 15.24 17.35
C VAL A 45 14.58 13.94 18.11
N GLY A 46 15.31 12.95 17.55
CA GLY A 46 15.61 11.66 18.18
C GLY A 46 14.45 10.66 18.23
N HIS A 47 13.36 10.90 17.51
CA HIS A 47 12.21 10.00 17.45
C HIS A 47 11.57 9.96 16.07
N PRO A 48 11.28 8.77 15.48
CA PRO A 48 10.77 8.66 14.10
C PRO A 48 9.33 9.18 13.92
N LEU A 49 8.53 9.26 14.96
CA LEU A 49 7.17 9.82 14.95
C LEU A 49 7.03 10.82 16.10
N PRO A 50 7.39 12.10 15.91
CA PRO A 50 7.20 13.15 16.90
C PRO A 50 5.71 13.32 17.25
N GLU A 51 5.42 13.69 18.50
CA GLU A 51 4.03 13.90 18.95
C GLU A 51 3.32 14.99 18.12
N ALA A 52 4.02 16.04 17.74
CA ALA A 52 3.46 17.10 16.87
C ALA A 52 2.99 16.53 15.52
N THR A 53 3.79 15.66 14.89
CA THR A 53 3.43 14.97 13.65
C THR A 53 2.21 14.06 13.84
N LEU A 54 2.16 13.32 14.95
CA LEU A 54 1.02 12.46 15.26
C LEU A 54 -0.27 13.27 15.49
N GLN A 55 -0.19 14.41 16.18
CA GLN A 55 -1.34 15.30 16.39
C GLN A 55 -1.81 15.93 15.08
N LEU A 56 -0.88 16.36 14.21
CA LEU A 56 -1.22 16.83 12.87
C LEU A 56 -1.97 15.74 12.07
N ALA A 57 -1.46 14.52 12.06
CA ALA A 57 -2.07 13.40 11.37
C ALA A 57 -3.48 13.08 11.89
N LYS A 58 -3.69 13.17 13.22
CA LYS A 58 -5.02 12.97 13.85
C LYS A 58 -6.01 14.06 13.48
N ALA A 59 -5.54 15.31 13.29
CA ALA A 59 -6.38 16.46 13.00
C ALA A 59 -6.66 16.64 11.50
N ALA A 60 -5.96 15.92 10.62
CA ALA A 60 -6.15 16.00 9.18
C ALA A 60 -7.29 15.11 8.70
N ASP A 61 -7.93 15.51 7.60
CA ASP A 61 -8.92 14.67 6.90
C ASP A 61 -8.25 13.48 6.21
N ALA A 62 -7.02 13.68 5.74
CA ALA A 62 -6.21 12.64 5.10
C ALA A 62 -4.70 12.91 5.26
N ILE A 63 -3.89 11.88 5.10
CA ILE A 63 -2.43 11.95 5.17
C ILE A 63 -1.85 11.51 3.83
N LEU A 64 -1.07 12.37 3.17
CA LEU A 64 -0.22 12.01 2.06
C LEU A 64 1.18 11.72 2.60
N PHE A 65 1.60 10.48 2.45
CA PHE A 65 2.83 9.95 3.01
C PHE A 65 3.78 9.56 1.88
N GLY A 66 5.07 9.82 2.04
CA GLY A 66 6.07 9.39 1.06
C GLY A 66 6.62 8.00 1.38
N ALA A 67 7.80 7.94 1.97
CA ALA A 67 8.43 6.70 2.36
C ALA A 67 9.33 6.90 3.59
N VAL A 68 9.65 5.82 4.30
CA VAL A 68 10.56 5.87 5.45
C VAL A 68 11.58 4.74 5.38
N GLY A 69 12.75 4.98 5.99
CA GLY A 69 13.82 4.00 6.09
C GLY A 69 15.07 4.41 5.32
N ASP A 70 16.22 4.03 5.86
CA ASP A 70 17.55 4.11 5.24
C ASP A 70 18.46 3.15 5.99
N TRP A 71 19.41 2.52 5.31
CA TRP A 71 20.37 1.56 5.90
C TRP A 71 21.15 2.15 7.08
N LYS A 72 21.38 3.46 7.12
CA LYS A 72 22.06 4.14 8.24
C LYS A 72 21.35 3.98 9.58
N TYR A 73 20.06 3.62 9.58
CA TYR A 73 19.25 3.40 10.78
C TYR A 73 19.14 1.95 11.23
N ASP A 74 19.71 0.99 10.48
CA ASP A 74 19.60 -0.45 10.78
C ASP A 74 20.21 -0.84 12.13
N THR A 75 21.18 -0.05 12.61
CA THR A 75 21.83 -0.26 13.90
C THR A 75 21.07 0.32 15.09
N LEU A 76 20.00 1.08 14.84
CA LEU A 76 19.18 1.65 15.91
C LEU A 76 18.35 0.55 16.61
N ASP A 77 18.07 0.80 17.88
CA ASP A 77 17.08 0.02 18.62
C ASP A 77 15.73 0.03 17.89
N ARG A 78 15.09 -1.12 17.85
CA ARG A 78 13.85 -1.32 17.07
C ARG A 78 12.79 -0.22 17.24
N PRO A 79 12.51 0.32 18.47
CA PRO A 79 11.52 1.38 18.64
C PRO A 79 11.88 2.71 17.98
N LEU A 80 13.16 2.92 17.65
CA LEU A 80 13.68 4.16 17.08
C LEU A 80 13.89 4.09 15.56
N ARG A 81 13.68 2.94 14.95
CA ARG A 81 13.79 2.77 13.50
C ARG A 81 12.71 3.54 12.75
N PRO A 82 13.00 4.10 11.57
CA PRO A 82 12.05 4.89 10.78
C PRO A 82 10.70 4.21 10.51
N GLU A 83 10.70 2.89 10.31
CA GLU A 83 9.50 2.09 10.03
C GLU A 83 8.49 2.12 11.19
N GLN A 84 8.95 2.41 12.41
CA GLN A 84 8.05 2.56 13.57
C GLN A 84 7.10 3.76 13.43
N ALA A 85 7.46 4.74 12.59
CA ALA A 85 6.60 5.88 12.32
C ALA A 85 5.31 5.46 11.62
N ILE A 86 5.40 4.69 10.54
CA ILE A 86 4.20 4.25 9.83
C ILE A 86 3.37 3.26 10.63
N LEU A 87 4.02 2.34 11.36
CA LEU A 87 3.33 1.42 12.27
C LEU A 87 2.60 2.17 13.38
N GLY A 88 3.23 3.21 13.94
CA GLY A 88 2.64 4.09 14.94
C GLY A 88 1.43 4.87 14.41
N LEU A 89 1.51 5.43 13.21
CA LEU A 89 0.41 6.11 12.54
C LEU A 89 -0.76 5.16 12.28
N ARG A 90 -0.52 3.99 11.69
CA ARG A 90 -1.55 2.98 11.42
C ARG A 90 -2.29 2.58 12.69
N LYS A 91 -1.55 2.30 13.77
CA LYS A 91 -2.12 1.95 15.07
C LYS A 91 -2.91 3.10 15.69
N SER A 92 -2.34 4.30 15.73
CA SER A 92 -2.94 5.46 16.41
C SER A 92 -4.19 6.00 15.72
N LEU A 93 -4.28 5.85 14.41
CA LEU A 93 -5.41 6.26 13.59
C LEU A 93 -6.42 5.13 13.33
N GLY A 94 -6.13 3.91 13.79
CA GLY A 94 -6.99 2.75 13.58
C GLY A 94 -7.11 2.35 12.11
N LEU A 95 -6.05 2.54 11.32
CA LEU A 95 -6.04 2.21 9.89
C LEU A 95 -5.93 0.69 9.73
N PHE A 96 -7.03 0.02 9.49
CA PHE A 96 -7.07 -1.44 9.44
C PHE A 96 -7.17 -2.03 8.04
N ALA A 97 -7.70 -1.28 7.08
CA ALA A 97 -7.93 -1.75 5.71
C ALA A 97 -6.93 -1.11 4.74
N ASN A 98 -6.00 -1.91 4.22
CA ASN A 98 -5.06 -1.45 3.22
C ASN A 98 -5.48 -1.92 1.83
N PHE A 99 -5.70 -0.96 0.95
CA PHE A 99 -6.09 -1.14 -0.45
C PHE A 99 -4.83 -1.05 -1.31
N ARG A 100 -4.50 -2.12 -2.00
CA ARG A 100 -3.36 -2.24 -2.91
C ARG A 100 -3.84 -2.68 -4.30
N PRO A 101 -4.19 -1.74 -5.19
CA PRO A 101 -4.55 -2.07 -6.56
C PRO A 101 -3.30 -2.47 -7.36
N ALA A 102 -3.39 -3.54 -8.14
CA ALA A 102 -2.39 -3.96 -9.11
C ALA A 102 -3.01 -3.92 -10.50
N ILE A 103 -2.81 -2.81 -11.19
CA ILE A 103 -3.37 -2.52 -12.51
C ILE A 103 -2.25 -2.51 -13.54
N CYS A 104 -2.37 -3.34 -14.57
CA CYS A 104 -1.44 -3.31 -15.69
C CYS A 104 -1.95 -2.35 -16.77
N TYR A 105 -1.30 -1.20 -16.88
CA TYR A 105 -1.62 -0.22 -17.92
C TYR A 105 -1.31 -0.78 -19.31
N PRO A 106 -2.19 -0.55 -20.32
CA PRO A 106 -1.97 -1.04 -21.69
C PRO A 106 -0.61 -0.64 -22.27
N GLN A 107 -0.12 0.55 -21.90
CA GLN A 107 1.15 1.10 -22.35
C GLN A 107 2.38 0.46 -21.66
N LEU A 108 2.18 -0.31 -20.58
CA LEU A 108 3.24 -0.93 -19.77
C LEU A 108 3.20 -2.46 -19.81
N VAL A 109 2.35 -3.05 -20.62
CA VAL A 109 2.18 -4.52 -20.69
C VAL A 109 3.50 -5.23 -20.94
N ASP A 110 4.38 -4.66 -21.79
CA ASP A 110 5.66 -5.25 -22.14
C ASP A 110 6.77 -5.00 -21.09
N ALA A 111 6.50 -4.16 -20.08
CA ALA A 111 7.38 -4.00 -18.92
C ALA A 111 7.17 -5.11 -17.86
N SER A 112 6.08 -5.87 -17.96
CA SER A 112 5.82 -7.01 -17.08
C SER A 112 6.82 -8.15 -17.30
N SER A 113 7.18 -8.84 -16.22
CA SER A 113 7.96 -10.08 -16.29
C SER A 113 7.18 -11.28 -16.84
N LEU A 114 5.86 -11.18 -16.96
CA LEU A 114 4.99 -12.20 -17.51
C LEU A 114 4.65 -11.93 -18.97
N LYS A 115 4.17 -12.98 -19.66
CA LYS A 115 3.70 -12.86 -21.02
C LYS A 115 2.52 -11.88 -21.13
N ARG A 116 2.50 -11.10 -22.22
CA ARG A 116 1.48 -10.08 -22.52
C ARG A 116 0.04 -10.60 -22.33
N GLU A 117 -0.28 -11.81 -22.78
CA GLU A 117 -1.61 -12.40 -22.67
C GLU A 117 -2.07 -12.66 -21.23
N LEU A 118 -1.14 -12.82 -20.30
CA LEU A 118 -1.45 -13.02 -18.88
C LEU A 118 -1.78 -11.72 -18.16
N VAL A 119 -1.13 -10.61 -18.54
CA VAL A 119 -1.22 -9.34 -17.80
C VAL A 119 -2.02 -8.26 -18.52
N SER A 120 -2.26 -8.37 -19.82
CA SER A 120 -3.07 -7.39 -20.56
C SER A 120 -4.48 -7.27 -19.99
N GLY A 121 -4.86 -6.07 -19.52
CA GLY A 121 -6.14 -5.81 -18.85
C GLY A 121 -6.23 -6.37 -17.43
N LEU A 122 -5.09 -6.62 -16.78
CA LEU A 122 -5.05 -7.03 -15.37
C LEU A 122 -5.50 -5.88 -14.48
N ASP A 123 -6.43 -6.17 -13.58
CA ASP A 123 -6.93 -5.27 -12.54
C ASP A 123 -7.31 -6.09 -11.30
N ILE A 124 -6.40 -6.17 -10.34
CA ILE A 124 -6.58 -6.86 -9.06
C ILE A 124 -6.59 -5.81 -7.95
N LEU A 125 -7.50 -5.95 -6.99
CA LEU A 125 -7.47 -5.20 -5.75
C LEU A 125 -7.16 -6.15 -4.59
N ILE A 126 -6.01 -5.97 -3.94
CA ILE A 126 -5.67 -6.69 -2.72
C ILE A 126 -6.06 -5.83 -1.52
N ILE A 127 -6.88 -6.39 -0.64
CA ILE A 127 -7.30 -5.79 0.63
C ILE A 127 -6.61 -6.56 1.75
N ARG A 128 -5.62 -5.90 2.36
CA ARG A 128 -4.78 -6.40 3.43
C ARG A 128 -5.29 -5.87 4.77
N GLU A 129 -5.53 -6.73 5.73
CA GLU A 129 -5.75 -6.32 7.12
C GLU A 129 -4.43 -5.84 7.72
N LEU A 130 -4.41 -4.69 8.44
CA LEU A 130 -3.17 -4.04 8.87
C LEU A 130 -2.91 -4.07 10.38
N THR A 131 -3.87 -4.46 11.21
CA THR A 131 -3.79 -4.23 12.67
C THR A 131 -3.59 -5.49 13.49
N GLY A 132 -3.72 -6.64 12.87
CA GLY A 132 -3.53 -7.95 13.48
C GLY A 132 -2.28 -8.69 12.97
N ASP A 133 -2.39 -10.02 13.01
CA ASP A 133 -1.39 -10.96 12.54
C ASP A 133 -0.13 -11.01 13.42
N ILE A 134 0.93 -11.57 12.87
CA ILE A 134 2.26 -11.72 13.50
C ILE A 134 2.96 -10.36 13.69
N TYR A 135 2.57 -9.32 12.94
CA TYR A 135 3.15 -7.98 13.03
C TYR A 135 2.91 -7.31 14.38
N PHE A 136 1.77 -7.57 15.01
CA PHE A 136 1.34 -6.93 16.26
C PHE A 136 1.04 -7.91 17.39
N GLY A 137 1.08 -9.21 17.12
CA GLY A 137 0.77 -10.24 18.11
C GLY A 137 1.73 -10.25 19.28
N GLN A 138 1.18 -10.58 20.46
CA GLN A 138 1.91 -10.74 21.72
C GLN A 138 1.56 -12.09 22.33
N PRO A 139 2.48 -12.75 23.05
CA PRO A 139 3.87 -12.36 23.35
C PRO A 139 4.80 -12.52 22.13
N ARG A 140 5.90 -11.76 22.11
CA ARG A 140 6.97 -11.89 21.13
C ARG A 140 8.32 -11.59 21.77
N GLY A 141 9.39 -12.14 21.27
CA GLY A 141 10.71 -11.86 21.83
C GLY A 141 11.76 -12.95 21.59
N ARG A 142 12.80 -12.86 22.39
CA ARG A 142 13.85 -13.87 22.49
C ARG A 142 13.97 -14.35 23.91
N ARG A 143 14.30 -15.62 24.11
CA ARG A 143 14.55 -16.22 25.44
C ARG A 143 15.48 -17.41 25.29
N ILE A 144 15.94 -17.93 26.42
CA ILE A 144 16.55 -19.27 26.47
C ILE A 144 15.43 -20.29 26.57
N ALA A 145 15.40 -21.26 25.68
CA ALA A 145 14.40 -22.33 25.66
C ALA A 145 14.50 -23.16 26.93
N THR A 146 13.37 -23.37 27.60
CA THR A 146 13.28 -24.25 28.79
C THR A 146 12.78 -25.64 28.46
N ASP A 147 12.20 -25.81 27.25
CA ASP A 147 11.60 -27.05 26.75
C ASP A 147 11.80 -27.17 25.22
N GLY A 148 11.12 -28.12 24.58
CA GLY A 148 11.23 -28.37 23.14
C GLY A 148 12.42 -29.21 22.71
N HIS A 149 12.86 -29.07 21.46
CA HIS A 149 13.90 -29.92 20.90
C HIS A 149 15.33 -29.55 21.34
N PHE A 150 15.55 -28.31 21.76
CA PHE A 150 16.87 -27.79 22.14
C PHE A 150 16.82 -26.96 23.42
N PRO A 151 16.55 -27.56 24.61
CA PRO A 151 16.57 -26.83 25.87
C PRO A 151 17.95 -26.19 26.10
N GLY A 152 17.98 -24.97 26.58
CA GLY A 152 19.21 -24.19 26.81
C GLY A 152 19.69 -23.38 25.58
N ALA A 153 19.09 -23.55 24.42
CA ALA A 153 19.38 -22.74 23.25
C ALA A 153 18.63 -21.39 23.26
N GLU A 154 19.19 -20.38 22.59
CA GLU A 154 18.45 -19.16 22.31
C GLU A 154 17.35 -19.43 21.27
N GLU A 155 16.12 -19.00 21.57
CA GLU A 155 15.00 -19.05 20.65
C GLU A 155 14.34 -17.67 20.50
N ALA A 156 13.75 -17.43 19.32
CA ALA A 156 12.93 -16.26 19.05
C ALA A 156 11.53 -16.71 18.63
N PHE A 157 10.53 -15.94 19.04
CA PHE A 157 9.13 -16.24 18.75
C PHE A 157 8.31 -14.97 18.51
N ASP A 158 7.33 -15.10 17.62
CA ASP A 158 6.29 -14.12 17.36
C ASP A 158 4.92 -14.82 17.40
N THR A 159 3.89 -14.10 17.84
CA THR A 159 2.53 -14.64 17.95
C THR A 159 1.67 -14.13 16.79
N MET A 160 1.13 -15.05 15.99
CA MET A 160 0.08 -14.73 15.02
C MET A 160 -1.27 -14.72 15.70
N ARG A 161 -2.04 -13.63 15.58
CA ARG A 161 -3.32 -13.47 16.24
C ARG A 161 -4.29 -12.63 15.43
N TYR A 162 -5.54 -13.12 15.34
CA TYR A 162 -6.72 -12.39 14.87
C TYR A 162 -7.90 -12.65 15.80
N SER A 163 -8.70 -11.63 16.03
CA SER A 163 -10.00 -11.73 16.67
C SER A 163 -11.12 -11.72 15.62
N ARG A 164 -12.29 -12.28 15.95
CA ARG A 164 -13.47 -12.27 15.07
C ARG A 164 -13.83 -10.87 14.55
N PRO A 165 -13.91 -9.79 15.36
CA PRO A 165 -14.28 -8.46 14.88
C PRO A 165 -13.27 -7.87 13.88
N GLU A 166 -11.97 -8.18 14.02
CA GLU A 166 -10.94 -7.75 13.07
C GLU A 166 -11.16 -8.37 11.71
N ILE A 167 -11.51 -9.66 11.67
CA ILE A 167 -11.79 -10.37 10.43
C ILE A 167 -13.12 -9.90 9.82
N GLU A 168 -14.17 -9.72 10.62
CA GLU A 168 -15.49 -9.27 10.17
C GLU A 168 -15.39 -7.91 9.45
N ARG A 169 -14.73 -6.92 10.07
CA ARG A 169 -14.63 -5.58 9.49
C ARG A 169 -13.90 -5.56 8.16
N ILE A 170 -12.79 -6.31 8.03
CA ILE A 170 -12.05 -6.35 6.76
C ILE A 170 -12.78 -7.15 5.68
N ALA A 171 -13.51 -8.21 6.06
CA ALA A 171 -14.36 -8.95 5.14
C ALA A 171 -15.46 -8.06 4.55
N HIS A 172 -16.16 -7.26 5.37
CA HIS A 172 -17.14 -6.30 4.89
C HIS A 172 -16.55 -5.30 3.88
N VAL A 173 -15.35 -4.78 4.16
CA VAL A 173 -14.63 -3.88 3.23
C VAL A 173 -14.40 -4.59 1.88
N ALA A 174 -13.96 -5.85 1.89
CA ALA A 174 -13.69 -6.60 0.68
C ALA A 174 -14.96 -6.86 -0.15
N PHE A 175 -16.03 -7.28 0.47
CA PHE A 175 -17.31 -7.50 -0.23
C PHE A 175 -17.90 -6.21 -0.79
N GLN A 176 -17.83 -5.10 -0.04
CA GLN A 176 -18.27 -3.80 -0.52
C GLN A 176 -17.43 -3.28 -1.70
N ALA A 177 -16.12 -3.50 -1.68
CA ALA A 177 -15.25 -3.20 -2.79
C ALA A 177 -15.60 -4.05 -4.02
N ALA A 178 -15.82 -5.35 -3.84
CA ALA A 178 -16.17 -6.27 -4.93
C ALA A 178 -17.51 -5.90 -5.60
N ARG A 179 -18.49 -5.39 -4.85
CA ARG A 179 -19.77 -4.88 -5.42
C ARG A 179 -19.59 -3.77 -6.45
N LYS A 180 -18.51 -2.98 -6.31
CA LYS A 180 -18.16 -1.89 -7.24
C LYS A 180 -17.27 -2.35 -8.38
N ARG A 181 -16.94 -3.65 -8.44
CA ARG A 181 -16.05 -4.30 -9.41
C ARG A 181 -16.75 -5.51 -10.05
N ASN A 182 -16.02 -6.60 -10.29
CA ASN A 182 -16.55 -7.80 -10.96
C ASN A 182 -17.27 -8.77 -10.01
N LYS A 183 -17.61 -8.34 -8.80
CA LYS A 183 -18.38 -9.09 -7.80
C LYS A 183 -17.76 -10.45 -7.43
N ARG A 184 -16.45 -10.52 -7.32
CA ARG A 184 -15.72 -11.72 -6.88
C ARG A 184 -14.75 -11.37 -5.77
N VAL A 185 -14.80 -12.15 -4.68
CA VAL A 185 -13.85 -12.10 -3.57
C VAL A 185 -13.13 -13.43 -3.48
N THR A 186 -11.80 -13.39 -3.48
CA THR A 186 -10.96 -14.53 -3.12
C THR A 186 -10.37 -14.27 -1.73
N SER A 187 -10.84 -15.03 -0.73
CA SER A 187 -10.28 -15.01 0.61
C SER A 187 -9.04 -15.89 0.65
N VAL A 188 -7.88 -15.31 0.95
CA VAL A 188 -6.61 -16.02 0.98
C VAL A 188 -6.21 -16.28 2.43
N ASP A 189 -5.93 -17.56 2.74
CA ASP A 189 -5.68 -18.05 4.08
C ASP A 189 -4.63 -19.18 4.11
N LYS A 190 -4.37 -19.72 5.30
CA LYS A 190 -3.62 -20.97 5.53
C LYS A 190 -4.38 -21.86 6.52
N ALA A 191 -5.68 -21.99 6.33
CA ALA A 191 -6.60 -22.69 7.24
C ALA A 191 -6.28 -24.17 7.44
N ASN A 192 -5.60 -24.80 6.49
CA ASN A 192 -5.17 -26.20 6.62
C ASN A 192 -4.06 -26.44 7.65
N VAL A 193 -3.44 -25.37 8.20
CA VAL A 193 -2.30 -25.46 9.14
C VAL A 193 -2.51 -24.56 10.35
N LEU A 194 -3.10 -23.38 10.20
CA LEU A 194 -3.14 -22.31 11.20
C LEU A 194 -4.56 -22.10 11.74
N GLU A 195 -4.75 -22.28 13.05
CA GLU A 195 -6.02 -22.01 13.74
C GLU A 195 -6.51 -20.56 13.51
N THR A 196 -5.60 -19.60 13.51
CA THR A 196 -5.90 -18.20 13.22
C THR A 196 -6.58 -18.03 11.86
N PHE A 197 -6.12 -18.75 10.85
CA PHE A 197 -6.70 -18.71 9.51
C PHE A 197 -7.87 -19.67 9.31
N GLN A 198 -8.05 -20.69 10.17
CA GLN A 198 -9.31 -21.41 10.23
C GLN A 198 -10.44 -20.47 10.70
N LEU A 199 -10.21 -19.70 11.78
CA LEU A 199 -11.14 -18.66 12.22
C LEU A 199 -11.39 -17.62 11.12
N TRP A 200 -10.34 -17.19 10.40
CA TRP A 200 -10.46 -16.28 9.26
C TRP A 200 -11.44 -16.80 8.22
N LYS A 201 -11.25 -18.02 7.77
CA LYS A 201 -12.09 -18.66 6.76
C LYS A 201 -13.55 -18.76 7.21
N ASP A 202 -13.78 -19.19 8.46
CA ASP A 202 -15.13 -19.32 9.03
C ASP A 202 -15.86 -17.98 9.08
N VAL A 203 -15.17 -16.92 9.53
CA VAL A 203 -15.74 -15.58 9.63
C VAL A 203 -16.02 -14.96 8.27
N VAL A 204 -15.06 -15.04 7.34
CA VAL A 204 -15.28 -14.52 5.97
C VAL A 204 -16.41 -15.24 5.29
N THR A 205 -16.55 -16.56 5.49
CA THR A 205 -17.70 -17.34 4.99
C THR A 205 -19.02 -16.82 5.54
N GLN A 206 -19.11 -16.58 6.86
CA GLN A 206 -20.32 -16.05 7.50
C GLN A 206 -20.69 -14.66 7.02
N VAL A 207 -19.70 -13.77 6.86
CA VAL A 207 -19.90 -12.41 6.31
C VAL A 207 -20.39 -12.51 4.86
N GLY A 208 -19.83 -13.44 4.08
CA GLY A 208 -20.21 -13.67 2.68
C GLY A 208 -21.70 -13.96 2.48
N LEU A 209 -22.35 -14.61 3.44
CA LEU A 209 -23.81 -14.86 3.39
C LEU A 209 -24.65 -13.57 3.32
N GLN A 210 -24.10 -12.43 3.78
CA GLN A 210 -24.76 -11.12 3.70
C GLN A 210 -24.58 -10.44 2.34
N TYR A 211 -23.80 -11.03 1.45
CA TYR A 211 -23.47 -10.51 0.11
C TYR A 211 -23.77 -11.55 -0.98
N PRO A 212 -25.04 -11.98 -1.15
CA PRO A 212 -25.41 -13.06 -2.07
C PRO A 212 -25.16 -12.71 -3.54
N ASP A 213 -24.93 -11.43 -3.83
CA ASP A 213 -24.59 -10.91 -5.16
C ASP A 213 -23.09 -10.94 -5.48
N VAL A 214 -22.23 -11.37 -4.52
CA VAL A 214 -20.77 -11.45 -4.66
C VAL A 214 -20.33 -12.91 -4.51
N ALA A 215 -19.62 -13.43 -5.50
CA ALA A 215 -19.04 -14.77 -5.44
C ALA A 215 -17.85 -14.79 -4.46
N LEU A 216 -17.84 -15.73 -3.53
CA LEU A 216 -16.73 -15.97 -2.61
C LEU A 216 -16.02 -17.27 -2.97
N ASP A 217 -14.70 -17.21 -3.08
CA ASP A 217 -13.80 -18.35 -3.16
C ASP A 217 -12.74 -18.28 -2.05
N HIS A 218 -12.32 -19.44 -1.56
CA HIS A 218 -11.23 -19.57 -0.58
C HIS A 218 -10.01 -20.20 -1.24
N MET A 219 -8.84 -19.64 -0.97
CA MET A 219 -7.60 -20.15 -1.56
C MET A 219 -6.48 -20.13 -0.52
N TYR A 220 -5.73 -21.23 -0.42
CA TYR A 220 -4.52 -21.24 0.40
C TYR A 220 -3.47 -20.29 -0.20
N VAL A 221 -2.72 -19.62 0.65
CA VAL A 221 -1.76 -18.58 0.26
C VAL A 221 -0.69 -19.07 -0.71
N ASP A 222 -0.21 -20.30 -0.54
CA ASP A 222 0.75 -20.93 -1.47
C ASP A 222 0.15 -21.13 -2.87
N ASN A 223 -1.11 -21.57 -2.96
CA ASN A 223 -1.81 -21.62 -4.23
C ASN A 223 -2.09 -20.23 -4.80
N ALA A 224 -2.46 -19.26 -3.97
CA ALA A 224 -2.67 -17.87 -4.42
C ALA A 224 -1.39 -17.29 -5.04
N ALA A 225 -0.23 -17.50 -4.43
CA ALA A 225 1.06 -17.10 -4.98
C ALA A 225 1.33 -17.74 -6.35
N MET A 226 1.06 -19.05 -6.49
CA MET A 226 1.18 -19.73 -7.79
C MET A 226 0.20 -19.17 -8.83
N GLN A 227 -1.06 -18.89 -8.46
CA GLN A 227 -2.07 -18.39 -9.38
C GLN A 227 -1.79 -16.94 -9.80
N LEU A 228 -1.20 -16.10 -8.95
CA LEU A 228 -0.75 -14.75 -9.34
C LEU A 228 0.22 -14.80 -10.52
N VAL A 229 1.12 -15.79 -10.55
CA VAL A 229 2.08 -15.96 -11.65
C VAL A 229 1.44 -16.67 -12.85
N ARG A 230 0.60 -17.69 -12.60
CA ARG A 230 0.07 -18.56 -13.66
C ARG A 230 -1.17 -18.02 -14.36
N ALA A 231 -2.09 -17.43 -13.60
CA ALA A 231 -3.42 -17.02 -14.07
C ALA A 231 -3.95 -15.82 -13.26
N PRO A 232 -3.24 -14.66 -13.25
CA PRO A 232 -3.58 -13.52 -12.37
C PRO A 232 -4.99 -12.97 -12.63
N LYS A 233 -5.53 -13.08 -13.83
CA LYS A 233 -6.88 -12.63 -14.19
C LYS A 233 -8.01 -13.41 -13.51
N LYS A 234 -7.70 -14.47 -12.74
CA LYS A 234 -8.69 -15.14 -11.89
C LYS A 234 -9.13 -14.26 -10.72
N PHE A 235 -8.26 -13.37 -10.28
CA PHE A 235 -8.52 -12.48 -9.15
C PHE A 235 -9.27 -11.22 -9.58
N ASP A 236 -10.14 -10.75 -8.71
CA ASP A 236 -10.78 -9.44 -8.76
C ASP A 236 -10.47 -8.70 -7.45
N VAL A 237 -11.11 -9.09 -6.34
CA VAL A 237 -10.74 -8.62 -5.01
C VAL A 237 -10.15 -9.80 -4.22
N VAL A 238 -8.98 -9.60 -3.67
CA VAL A 238 -8.33 -10.53 -2.75
C VAL A 238 -8.40 -9.95 -1.35
N VAL A 239 -8.86 -10.73 -0.37
CA VAL A 239 -8.81 -10.33 1.05
C VAL A 239 -7.96 -11.30 1.84
N THR A 240 -7.06 -10.78 2.68
CA THR A 240 -6.13 -11.61 3.44
C THR A 240 -5.56 -10.89 4.66
N GLY A 241 -4.91 -11.64 5.54
CA GLY A 241 -4.20 -11.14 6.71
C GLY A 241 -3.00 -10.27 6.36
N ASN A 242 -2.38 -9.74 7.40
CA ASN A 242 -1.34 -8.72 7.29
C ASN A 242 -0.10 -9.25 6.54
N MET A 243 0.51 -10.32 7.04
CA MET A 243 1.74 -10.86 6.46
C MET A 243 1.54 -11.39 5.03
N PHE A 244 0.48 -12.16 4.80
CA PHE A 244 0.20 -12.69 3.47
C PHE A 244 -0.18 -11.58 2.49
N GLY A 245 -0.91 -10.57 2.95
CA GLY A 245 -1.27 -9.41 2.15
C GLY A 245 -0.06 -8.59 1.71
N ASP A 246 0.95 -8.46 2.58
CA ASP A 246 2.22 -7.82 2.25
C ASP A 246 2.92 -8.54 1.09
N ILE A 247 3.20 -9.83 1.29
CA ILE A 247 3.93 -10.65 0.32
C ILE A 247 3.20 -10.73 -1.02
N LEU A 248 1.88 -10.98 -0.99
CA LEU A 248 1.10 -11.14 -2.23
C LEU A 248 0.92 -9.83 -3.00
N SER A 249 0.80 -8.69 -2.31
CA SER A 249 0.67 -7.40 -2.99
C SER A 249 1.99 -6.98 -3.65
N ASP A 250 3.13 -7.26 -3.02
CA ASP A 250 4.43 -6.98 -3.61
C ASP A 250 4.73 -7.93 -4.79
N ALA A 251 4.32 -9.20 -4.69
CA ALA A 251 4.37 -10.12 -5.83
C ALA A 251 3.46 -9.66 -6.98
N ALA A 252 2.24 -9.19 -6.69
CA ALA A 252 1.32 -8.63 -7.69
C ALA A 252 1.86 -7.35 -8.33
N ALA A 253 2.65 -6.57 -7.59
CA ALA A 253 3.35 -5.40 -8.10
C ALA A 253 4.20 -5.71 -9.34
N MET A 254 4.93 -6.81 -9.29
CA MET A 254 5.81 -7.22 -10.39
C MET A 254 5.05 -7.61 -11.66
N LEU A 255 3.76 -7.92 -11.54
CA LEU A 255 2.92 -8.21 -12.71
C LEU A 255 2.61 -6.96 -13.53
N THR A 256 2.66 -5.79 -12.92
CA THR A 256 2.32 -4.50 -13.56
C THR A 256 3.50 -3.80 -14.23
N GLY A 257 4.70 -4.36 -14.07
CA GLY A 257 5.95 -3.88 -14.68
C GLY A 257 6.83 -3.03 -13.77
N SER A 258 6.27 -2.30 -12.79
CA SER A 258 7.06 -1.56 -11.80
C SER A 258 6.25 -1.29 -10.53
N ILE A 259 6.90 -1.41 -9.39
CA ILE A 259 6.34 -0.99 -8.08
C ILE A 259 6.12 0.54 -8.03
N GLY A 260 6.82 1.32 -8.85
CA GLY A 260 6.64 2.77 -9.01
C GLY A 260 5.29 3.19 -9.62
N MET A 261 4.48 2.22 -10.07
CA MET A 261 3.12 2.42 -10.58
C MET A 261 2.02 2.09 -9.55
N LEU A 262 2.36 1.63 -8.36
CA LEU A 262 1.39 1.06 -7.42
C LEU A 262 1.09 1.99 -6.26
N PRO A 263 -0.11 2.60 -6.25
CA PRO A 263 -0.60 3.35 -5.11
C PRO A 263 -1.05 2.44 -3.98
N SER A 264 -1.18 3.00 -2.79
CA SER A 264 -1.74 2.33 -1.62
C SER A 264 -2.57 3.30 -0.78
N ALA A 265 -3.64 2.79 -0.18
CA ALA A 265 -4.47 3.52 0.78
C ALA A 265 -4.69 2.66 2.02
N SER A 266 -4.44 3.23 3.19
CA SER A 266 -4.75 2.61 4.49
C SER A 266 -5.86 3.39 5.15
N LEU A 267 -7.02 2.75 5.40
CA LEU A 267 -8.24 3.41 5.83
C LEU A 267 -8.72 2.91 7.20
N ASN A 268 -9.36 3.80 7.96
CA ASN A 268 -10.15 3.44 9.14
C ASN A 268 -11.66 3.39 8.81
N ASP A 269 -12.47 3.13 9.83
CA ASP A 269 -13.94 3.06 9.74
C ASP A 269 -14.62 4.41 9.45
N LYS A 270 -13.89 5.53 9.63
CA LYS A 270 -14.37 6.90 9.42
C LYS A 270 -13.94 7.49 8.08
N SER A 271 -13.39 6.68 7.21
CA SER A 271 -12.81 7.09 5.91
C SER A 271 -11.62 8.04 6.01
N GLN A 272 -11.05 8.27 7.20
CA GLN A 272 -9.74 8.90 7.30
C GLN A 272 -8.69 7.90 6.81
N GLY A 273 -7.74 8.37 6.00
CA GLY A 273 -6.77 7.49 5.37
C GLY A 273 -5.36 8.05 5.32
N LEU A 274 -4.41 7.12 5.23
CA LEU A 274 -3.01 7.39 4.90
C LEU A 274 -2.74 6.81 3.50
N TYR A 275 -2.19 7.63 2.64
CA TYR A 275 -1.97 7.37 1.22
C TYR A 275 -0.50 7.46 0.90
N GLU A 276 0.05 6.38 0.41
CA GLU A 276 1.48 6.20 0.17
C GLU A 276 1.72 5.32 -1.07
N PRO A 277 2.87 5.43 -1.76
CA PRO A 277 3.24 4.42 -2.73
C PRO A 277 3.52 3.07 -2.06
N SER A 278 3.39 1.97 -2.78
CA SER A 278 3.70 0.63 -2.23
C SER A 278 5.20 0.37 -2.06
N HIS A 279 6.06 1.15 -2.74
CA HIS A 279 7.52 1.04 -2.62
C HIS A 279 8.07 1.79 -1.40
N GLY A 280 9.30 1.47 -1.01
CA GLY A 280 10.03 2.12 0.09
C GLY A 280 10.76 3.41 -0.34
N SER A 281 11.70 3.83 0.51
CA SER A 281 12.46 5.08 0.38
C SER A 281 13.56 5.07 -0.68
N ALA A 282 13.97 3.91 -1.18
CA ALA A 282 15.01 3.72 -2.21
C ALA A 282 16.22 4.67 -2.04
N PRO A 283 16.96 4.57 -0.92
CA PRO A 283 18.02 5.52 -0.58
C PRO A 283 19.16 5.55 -1.61
N ASP A 284 19.34 4.48 -2.37
CA ASP A 284 20.32 4.35 -3.45
C ASP A 284 20.08 5.28 -4.64
N ILE A 285 18.83 5.68 -4.88
CA ILE A 285 18.48 6.62 -5.96
C ILE A 285 17.98 7.98 -5.47
N ALA A 286 17.89 8.19 -4.17
CA ALA A 286 17.47 9.46 -3.59
C ALA A 286 18.37 10.63 -4.04
N GLY A 287 17.76 11.77 -4.37
CA GLY A 287 18.45 12.98 -4.86
C GLY A 287 18.92 12.90 -6.31
N LYS A 288 18.68 11.80 -7.02
CA LYS A 288 19.09 11.65 -8.42
C LYS A 288 18.03 12.11 -9.42
N GLY A 289 16.83 12.44 -8.98
CA GLY A 289 15.72 12.88 -9.84
C GLY A 289 15.25 11.81 -10.84
N VAL A 290 15.38 10.53 -10.50
CA VAL A 290 15.04 9.40 -11.37
C VAL A 290 13.88 8.55 -10.85
N ALA A 291 13.41 8.80 -9.64
CA ALA A 291 12.29 8.08 -9.03
C ALA A 291 10.99 8.32 -9.81
N ASN A 292 10.18 7.28 -9.93
CA ASN A 292 8.86 7.37 -10.54
C ASN A 292 7.84 7.98 -9.56
N PRO A 293 7.25 9.16 -9.81
CA PRO A 293 6.30 9.78 -8.89
C PRO A 293 4.87 9.28 -9.06
N LEU A 294 4.58 8.45 -10.09
CA LEU A 294 3.22 8.09 -10.48
C LEU A 294 2.48 7.31 -9.40
N ALA A 295 3.15 6.42 -8.66
CA ALA A 295 2.51 5.72 -7.54
C ALA A 295 2.00 6.68 -6.46
N THR A 296 2.77 7.73 -6.12
CA THR A 296 2.38 8.75 -5.14
C THR A 296 1.27 9.65 -5.67
N ILE A 297 1.33 10.03 -6.95
CA ILE A 297 0.28 10.79 -7.63
C ILE A 297 -1.04 9.99 -7.66
N LEU A 298 -0.98 8.69 -7.97
CA LEU A 298 -2.14 7.80 -7.95
C LEU A 298 -2.64 7.56 -6.50
N SER A 299 -1.74 7.56 -5.50
CA SER A 299 -2.14 7.52 -4.09
C SER A 299 -2.90 8.79 -3.70
N ALA A 300 -2.50 9.96 -4.22
CA ALA A 300 -3.25 11.19 -4.05
C ALA A 300 -4.64 11.13 -4.74
N ALA A 301 -4.75 10.47 -5.90
CA ALA A 301 -6.06 10.20 -6.51
C ALA A 301 -6.94 9.29 -5.62
N MET A 302 -6.37 8.25 -5.00
CA MET A 302 -7.09 7.43 -4.03
C MET A 302 -7.53 8.25 -2.81
N MET A 303 -6.69 9.19 -2.32
CA MET A 303 -7.01 10.11 -1.22
C MET A 303 -8.24 10.97 -1.55
N LEU A 304 -8.25 11.56 -2.73
CA LEU A 304 -9.38 12.34 -3.22
C LEU A 304 -10.67 11.51 -3.28
N ARG A 305 -10.58 10.25 -3.72
CA ARG A 305 -11.72 9.35 -3.91
C ARG A 305 -12.27 8.82 -2.58
N PHE A 306 -11.40 8.41 -1.66
CA PHE A 306 -11.83 7.65 -0.47
C PHE A 306 -12.02 8.50 0.78
N SER A 307 -11.14 9.49 1.02
CA SER A 307 -11.22 10.34 2.22
C SER A 307 -11.85 11.70 1.96
N LEU A 308 -11.60 12.31 0.80
CA LEU A 308 -11.98 13.70 0.54
C LEU A 308 -13.27 13.85 -0.28
N ASN A 309 -13.90 12.75 -0.66
CA ASN A 309 -15.14 12.71 -1.45
C ASN A 309 -15.09 13.55 -2.73
N GLN A 310 -13.96 13.46 -3.46
CA GLN A 310 -13.70 14.16 -4.72
C GLN A 310 -13.43 13.14 -5.87
N PRO A 311 -14.39 12.26 -6.21
CA PRO A 311 -14.16 11.19 -7.19
C PRO A 311 -13.90 11.70 -8.60
N GLU A 312 -14.44 12.86 -8.98
CA GLU A 312 -14.24 13.48 -10.31
C GLU A 312 -12.81 13.98 -10.45
N ALA A 313 -12.28 14.66 -9.44
CA ALA A 313 -10.89 15.10 -9.42
C ALA A 313 -9.92 13.91 -9.42
N ALA A 314 -10.23 12.85 -8.69
CA ALA A 314 -9.47 11.61 -8.73
C ALA A 314 -9.44 10.99 -10.13
N ALA A 315 -10.58 10.95 -10.81
CA ALA A 315 -10.67 10.41 -12.17
C ALA A 315 -9.87 11.25 -13.19
N ARG A 316 -9.80 12.58 -13.01
CA ARG A 316 -8.95 13.46 -13.83
C ARG A 316 -7.47 13.11 -13.67
N ILE A 317 -7.01 12.82 -12.45
CA ILE A 317 -5.62 12.38 -12.22
C ILE A 317 -5.36 11.04 -12.91
N ASP A 318 -6.27 10.05 -12.75
CA ASP A 318 -6.12 8.75 -13.40
C ASP A 318 -6.00 8.90 -14.93
N GLN A 319 -6.84 9.74 -15.54
CA GLN A 319 -6.81 10.04 -16.98
C GLN A 319 -5.52 10.76 -17.39
N ALA A 320 -5.03 11.72 -16.60
CA ALA A 320 -3.79 12.42 -16.87
C ALA A 320 -2.59 11.46 -16.86
N VAL A 321 -2.54 10.52 -15.92
CA VAL A 321 -1.51 9.47 -15.87
C VAL A 321 -1.58 8.57 -17.11
N ASP A 322 -2.78 8.11 -17.49
CA ASP A 322 -2.95 7.31 -18.71
C ASP A 322 -2.49 8.07 -19.96
N GLN A 323 -2.84 9.35 -20.07
CA GLN A 323 -2.43 10.23 -21.19
C GLN A 323 -0.91 10.38 -21.26
N VAL A 324 -0.24 10.62 -20.13
CA VAL A 324 1.22 10.77 -20.09
C VAL A 324 1.92 9.46 -20.52
N LEU A 325 1.41 8.32 -20.07
CA LEU A 325 1.90 7.01 -20.52
C LEU A 325 1.65 6.80 -22.03
N SER A 326 0.51 7.26 -22.57
CA SER A 326 0.16 7.17 -23.99
C SER A 326 1.03 8.07 -24.87
N LEU A 327 1.54 9.19 -24.32
CA LEU A 327 2.55 10.04 -24.98
C LEU A 327 3.95 9.38 -25.03
N GLY A 328 4.12 8.21 -24.44
CA GLY A 328 5.38 7.48 -24.43
C GLY A 328 6.41 7.99 -23.43
N LEU A 329 6.03 8.84 -22.46
CA LEU A 329 6.95 9.29 -21.40
C LEU A 329 7.16 8.18 -20.37
N ARG A 330 8.42 7.94 -19.97
CA ARG A 330 8.80 6.86 -19.06
C ARG A 330 9.89 7.30 -18.09
N THR A 331 9.69 7.05 -16.81
CA THR A 331 10.79 7.05 -15.85
C THR A 331 11.69 5.82 -16.04
N PRO A 332 12.92 5.82 -15.50
CA PRO A 332 13.87 4.73 -15.75
C PRO A 332 13.37 3.32 -15.45
N ASP A 333 12.50 3.16 -14.42
CA ASP A 333 11.94 1.89 -13.97
C ASP A 333 10.94 1.26 -14.95
N ILE A 334 10.29 2.08 -15.77
CA ILE A 334 9.30 1.66 -16.77
C ILE A 334 9.74 1.97 -18.21
N TYR A 335 11.02 2.31 -18.39
CA TYR A 335 11.56 2.64 -19.71
C TYR A 335 11.60 1.42 -20.63
N SER A 336 11.27 1.64 -21.88
CA SER A 336 11.44 0.68 -22.97
C SER A 336 11.86 1.39 -24.26
N ASP A 337 12.51 0.66 -25.16
CA ASP A 337 12.94 1.21 -26.46
C ASP A 337 11.75 1.79 -27.23
N GLY A 338 11.99 2.92 -27.88
CA GLY A 338 10.96 3.67 -28.61
C GLY A 338 10.14 4.64 -27.77
N THR A 339 10.42 4.75 -26.46
CA THR A 339 9.80 5.70 -25.55
C THR A 339 10.76 6.83 -25.17
N THR A 340 10.23 7.89 -24.55
CA THR A 340 11.02 9.04 -24.10
C THR A 340 11.30 8.91 -22.60
N ARG A 341 12.59 8.84 -22.24
CA ARG A 341 13.02 8.79 -20.85
C ARG A 341 12.94 10.17 -20.22
N VAL A 342 12.31 10.26 -19.05
CA VAL A 342 12.14 11.47 -18.25
C VAL A 342 12.49 11.22 -16.79
N GLY A 343 12.83 12.28 -16.06
CA GLY A 343 13.07 12.25 -14.61
C GLY A 343 11.80 12.44 -13.80
N THR A 344 11.97 12.47 -12.47
CA THR A 344 10.88 12.61 -11.48
C THR A 344 10.07 13.90 -11.72
N VAL A 345 10.76 15.03 -11.81
CA VAL A 345 10.13 16.35 -11.99
C VAL A 345 9.44 16.47 -13.35
N GLU A 346 10.11 16.02 -14.42
CA GLU A 346 9.56 16.07 -15.78
C GLU A 346 8.29 15.20 -15.90
N MET A 347 8.25 14.06 -15.23
CA MET A 347 7.06 13.20 -15.19
C MET A 347 5.91 13.89 -14.44
N GLY A 348 6.18 14.51 -13.27
CA GLY A 348 5.19 15.29 -12.54
C GLY A 348 4.65 16.47 -13.34
N ASP A 349 5.53 17.22 -14.01
CA ASP A 349 5.15 18.35 -14.88
C ASP A 349 4.28 17.88 -16.07
N ALA A 350 4.58 16.70 -16.62
CA ALA A 350 3.77 16.11 -17.68
C ALA A 350 2.35 15.79 -17.21
N VAL A 351 2.20 15.25 -15.99
CA VAL A 351 0.87 14.98 -15.38
C VAL A 351 0.11 16.29 -15.14
N VAL A 352 0.78 17.31 -14.60
CA VAL A 352 0.19 18.66 -14.43
C VAL A 352 -0.32 19.23 -15.76
N LYS A 353 0.50 19.14 -16.80
CA LYS A 353 0.12 19.58 -18.14
C LYS A 353 -1.06 18.81 -18.73
N ALA A 354 -1.17 17.52 -18.42
CA ALA A 354 -2.27 16.68 -18.89
C ALA A 354 -3.58 16.93 -18.16
N LEU A 355 -3.54 17.55 -16.97
CA LEU A 355 -4.73 17.97 -16.21
C LEU A 355 -5.40 19.25 -16.78
N GLY A 356 -4.71 20.00 -17.63
CA GLY A 356 -5.19 21.24 -18.25
C GLY A 356 -4.68 22.44 -17.52
#